data_66123b287519f73532319573ed682cbe
#
_entry.id   66123b287519f73532319573ed682cbe
#
_cell.length_a   1.000
_cell.length_b   1.000
_cell.length_c   1.000
_cell.angle_alpha   90.00
_cell.angle_beta   90.00
_cell.angle_gamma   90.00
#
_symmetry.space_group_name_H-M   'P 1'
#
loop_
_entity.id
_entity.type
_entity.pdbx_description
1 polymer ?
#
loop_
_entity_poly.entity_id
_entity_poly.type
_entity_poly.pdbx_seq_one_letter_code
_entity_poly.pdbx_strand_id
1 'polypeptide(L)'
;MLDKTKRYLVVGLGLLGGKYALELTKAGFHVDGINRSEGHLQYALEHGYIASGKTHDFEDLVQSADHIIFALYPTAMIEWFKTYGSLLKPGCIF
;
A
#
# COMPACT_ATOMS: atom_id res chain seq x y z
N MET A 1 5.31 -18.39 1.84
CA MET A 1 6.50 -17.59 1.51
C MET A 1 6.10 -16.45 0.59
N LEU A 2 6.62 -15.25 0.84
CA LEU A 2 6.34 -14.10 -0.01
C LEU A 2 7.11 -14.20 -1.33
N ASP A 3 6.44 -13.87 -2.42
CA ASP A 3 6.99 -13.96 -3.77
C ASP A 3 7.47 -12.56 -4.21
N LYS A 4 8.76 -12.43 -4.52
CA LYS A 4 9.38 -11.16 -4.92
C LYS A 4 8.96 -10.68 -6.31
N THR A 5 8.30 -11.52 -7.10
CA THR A 5 7.74 -11.11 -8.38
C THR A 5 6.40 -10.40 -8.22
N LYS A 6 5.80 -10.46 -7.02
CA LYS A 6 4.51 -9.86 -6.73
C LYS A 6 4.65 -8.43 -6.27
N ARG A 7 3.61 -7.64 -6.49
CA ARG A 7 3.56 -6.24 -6.07
C ARG A 7 2.74 -6.12 -4.79
N TYR A 8 3.30 -5.39 -3.84
CA TYR A 8 2.69 -5.16 -2.53
C TYR A 8 2.24 -3.72 -2.44
N LEU A 9 1.04 -3.52 -1.91
CA LEU A 9 0.49 -2.18 -1.69
C LEU A 9 0.20 -2.03 -0.20
N VAL A 10 0.76 -0.99 0.40
CA VAL A 10 0.46 -0.65 1.80
C VAL A 10 -0.51 0.52 1.80
N VAL A 11 -1.69 0.33 2.36
CA VAL A 11 -2.69 1.37 2.49
C VAL A 11 -2.62 1.92 3.91
N GLY A 12 -2.19 3.17 4.04
CA GLY A 12 -1.92 3.82 5.31
C GLY A 12 -0.42 3.78 5.64
N LEU A 13 0.23 4.93 5.57
CA LEU A 13 1.68 5.07 5.77
C LEU A 13 2.03 5.82 7.05
N GLY A 14 1.18 5.74 8.06
CA GLY A 14 1.50 6.23 9.39
C GLY A 14 2.59 5.37 10.02
N LEU A 15 2.71 5.43 11.34
CA LEU A 15 3.80 4.77 12.05
C LEU A 15 3.90 3.27 11.73
N LEU A 16 2.78 2.55 11.83
CA LEU A 16 2.77 1.10 11.61
C LEU A 16 2.89 0.73 10.14
N GLY A 17 2.11 1.38 9.28
CA GLY A 17 2.16 1.11 7.83
C GLY A 17 3.51 1.45 7.23
N GLY A 18 4.12 2.55 7.65
CA GLY A 18 5.47 2.91 7.22
C GLY A 18 6.50 1.87 7.61
N LYS A 19 6.36 1.29 8.80
CA LYS A 19 7.26 0.23 9.25
C LYS A 19 7.14 -1.03 8.39
N TYR A 20 5.92 -1.45 8.07
CA TYR A 20 5.70 -2.60 7.19
C TYR A 20 6.29 -2.35 5.81
N ALA A 21 6.06 -1.16 5.25
CA ALA A 21 6.60 -0.80 3.94
C ALA A 21 8.13 -0.86 3.94
N LEU A 22 8.77 -0.31 4.96
CA LEU A 22 10.21 -0.33 5.10
C LEU A 22 10.76 -1.74 5.15
N GLU A 23 10.18 -2.60 5.98
CA GLU A 23 10.68 -3.97 6.14
C GLU A 23 10.52 -4.78 4.85
N LEU A 24 9.41 -4.63 4.14
CA LEU A 24 9.22 -5.30 2.86
C LEU A 24 10.21 -4.79 1.81
N THR A 25 10.44 -3.49 1.76
CA THR A 25 11.40 -2.91 0.83
C THR A 25 12.82 -3.39 1.12
N LYS A 26 13.21 -3.45 2.38
CA LYS A 26 14.51 -3.98 2.78
C LYS A 26 14.69 -5.43 2.38
N ALA A 27 13.61 -6.21 2.41
CA ALA A 27 13.63 -7.61 2.02
C ALA A 27 13.65 -7.82 0.50
N GLY A 28 13.58 -6.74 -0.29
CA GLY A 28 13.69 -6.80 -1.74
C GLY A 28 12.36 -6.89 -2.48
N PHE A 29 11.25 -6.64 -1.81
CA PHE A 29 9.93 -6.65 -2.45
C PHE A 29 9.61 -5.29 -3.07
N HIS A 30 8.80 -5.30 -4.13
CA HIS A 30 8.27 -4.08 -4.71
C HIS A 30 7.07 -3.61 -3.88
N VAL A 31 7.17 -2.43 -3.31
CA VAL A 31 6.15 -1.87 -2.42
C VAL A 31 5.68 -0.52 -2.93
N ASP A 32 4.38 -0.39 -3.13
CA ASP A 32 3.73 0.89 -3.40
C ASP A 32 2.94 1.30 -2.16
N GLY A 33 2.62 2.58 -2.04
CA GLY A 33 1.90 3.09 -0.88
C GLY A 33 0.77 4.03 -1.23
N ILE A 34 -0.27 4.01 -0.42
CA ILE A 34 -1.38 4.95 -0.47
C ILE A 34 -1.52 5.54 0.91
N ASN A 35 -1.58 6.86 1.01
CA ASN A 35 -1.79 7.53 2.28
C ASN A 35 -2.57 8.82 2.07
N ARG A 36 -3.43 9.15 3.03
CA ARG A 36 -4.21 10.37 2.97
C ARG A 36 -3.34 11.61 3.20
N SER A 37 -2.33 11.49 4.06
CA SER A 37 -1.43 12.58 4.40
C SER A 37 -0.29 12.67 3.40
N GLU A 38 -0.15 13.82 2.75
CA GLU A 38 0.95 14.10 1.83
C GLU A 38 2.30 14.02 2.55
N GLY A 39 2.38 14.51 3.78
CA GLY A 39 3.61 14.50 4.55
C GLY A 39 4.16 13.11 4.81
N HIS A 40 3.30 12.18 5.24
CA HIS A 40 3.72 10.80 5.47
C HIS A 40 4.11 10.12 4.16
N LEU A 41 3.39 10.40 3.08
CA LEU A 41 3.69 9.83 1.78
C LEU A 41 5.05 10.31 1.28
N GLN A 42 5.30 11.61 1.37
CA GLN A 42 6.56 12.20 0.94
C GLN A 42 7.74 11.66 1.75
N TYR A 43 7.56 11.53 3.06
CA TYR A 43 8.58 10.94 3.93
C TYR A 43 8.94 9.51 3.48
N ALA A 44 7.92 8.69 3.20
CA ALA A 44 8.13 7.31 2.77
C ALA A 44 8.86 7.22 1.43
N LEU A 45 8.51 8.10 0.48
CA LEU A 45 9.18 8.16 -0.81
C LEU A 45 10.65 8.61 -0.66
N GLU A 46 10.90 9.66 0.12
CA GLU A 46 12.24 10.22 0.31
C GLU A 46 13.18 9.26 1.02
N HIS A 47 12.65 8.44 1.92
CA HIS A 47 13.46 7.50 2.69
C HIS A 47 13.51 6.09 2.07
N GLY A 48 12.92 5.92 0.89
CA GLY A 48 12.97 4.64 0.20
C GLY A 48 12.10 3.55 0.83
N TYR A 49 11.06 3.91 1.58
CA TYR A 49 10.14 2.95 2.17
C TYR A 49 9.22 2.32 1.13
N ILE A 50 8.91 3.08 0.09
CA ILE A 50 8.04 2.67 -1.01
C ILE A 50 8.67 3.08 -2.34
N ALA A 51 8.37 2.33 -3.40
CA ALA A 51 8.85 2.63 -4.74
C ALA A 51 8.04 3.74 -5.39
N SER A 52 6.73 3.76 -5.16
CA SER A 52 5.83 4.80 -5.61
C SER A 52 4.65 4.92 -4.65
N GLY A 53 3.97 6.06 -4.69
CA GLY A 53 2.83 6.27 -3.82
C GLY A 53 2.01 7.46 -4.25
N LYS A 54 0.75 7.48 -3.80
CA LYS A 54 -0.21 8.54 -4.13
C LYS A 54 -1.14 8.81 -2.97
N THR A 55 -1.65 10.04 -2.91
CA THR A 55 -2.70 10.42 -1.95
C THR A 55 -4.09 10.32 -2.57
N HIS A 56 -4.17 10.42 -3.90
CA HIS A 56 -5.42 10.37 -4.67
C HIS A 56 -5.10 9.84 -6.07
N ASP A 57 -6.13 9.54 -6.85
CA ASP A 57 -6.00 9.00 -8.21
C ASP A 57 -5.08 7.77 -8.25
N PHE A 58 -5.28 6.87 -7.28
CA PHE A 58 -4.39 5.71 -7.07
C PHE A 58 -5.00 4.40 -7.59
N GLU A 59 -6.00 4.46 -8.47
CA GLU A 59 -6.69 3.27 -8.99
C GLU A 59 -5.72 2.31 -9.67
N ASP A 60 -4.72 2.82 -10.36
CA ASP A 60 -3.70 2.02 -11.02
C ASP A 60 -2.88 1.19 -10.01
N LEU A 61 -2.56 1.76 -8.86
CA LEU A 61 -1.83 1.05 -7.81
C LEU A 61 -2.68 -0.08 -7.22
N VAL A 62 -3.97 0.16 -7.03
CA VAL A 62 -4.90 -0.85 -6.53
C VAL A 62 -5.04 -2.00 -7.52
N GLN A 63 -5.20 -1.67 -8.80
CA GLN A 63 -5.40 -2.66 -9.86
C GLN A 63 -4.16 -3.53 -10.08
N SER A 64 -2.97 -3.01 -9.86
CA SER A 64 -1.72 -3.74 -10.07
C SER A 64 -1.26 -4.53 -8.85
N ALA A 65 -1.87 -4.33 -7.69
CA ALA A 65 -1.45 -4.98 -6.44
C ALA A 65 -1.79 -6.47 -6.43
N ASP A 66 -0.84 -7.28 -6.04
CA ASP A 66 -1.04 -8.72 -5.79
C ASP A 66 -1.38 -8.97 -4.33
N HIS A 67 -0.81 -8.17 -3.43
CA HIS A 67 -1.05 -8.22 -1.99
C HIS A 67 -1.28 -6.82 -1.47
N ILE A 68 -2.24 -6.67 -0.57
CA ILE A 68 -2.53 -5.39 0.06
C ILE A 68 -2.44 -5.54 1.57
N ILE A 69 -1.71 -4.63 2.20
CA ILE A 69 -1.59 -4.55 3.64
C ILE A 69 -2.31 -3.28 4.10
N PHE A 70 -3.30 -3.46 4.95
CA PHE A 70 -4.08 -2.34 5.48
C PHE A 70 -3.56 -1.95 6.86
N ALA A 71 -3.07 -0.73 6.98
CA ALA A 71 -2.70 -0.13 8.25
C ALA A 71 -3.68 0.99 8.56
N LEU A 72 -4.97 0.65 8.56
CA LEU A 72 -6.08 1.56 8.80
C LEU A 72 -6.93 1.06 9.96
N TYR A 73 -7.65 1.96 10.62
CA TYR A 73 -8.67 1.55 11.57
C TYR A 73 -9.79 0.78 10.84
N PRO A 74 -10.48 -0.15 11.54
CA PRO A 74 -11.49 -0.99 10.90
C PRO A 74 -12.57 -0.22 10.13
N THR A 75 -13.04 0.90 10.68
CA THR A 75 -14.05 1.72 10.01
C THR A 75 -13.52 2.28 8.67
N ALA A 76 -12.30 2.80 8.68
CA ALA A 76 -11.67 3.34 7.48
C ALA A 76 -11.43 2.23 6.45
N MET A 77 -11.08 1.03 6.88
CA MET A 77 -10.87 -0.11 6.00
C MET A 77 -12.16 -0.52 5.30
N ILE A 78 -13.28 -0.55 6.04
CA ILE A 78 -14.59 -0.88 5.46
C ILE A 78 -14.98 0.15 4.40
N GLU A 79 -14.82 1.43 4.69
CA GLU A 79 -15.10 2.50 3.73
C GLU A 79 -14.22 2.37 2.48
N TRP A 80 -12.96 2.03 2.67
CA TRP A 80 -12.03 1.83 1.56
C TRP A 80 -12.52 0.71 0.64
N PHE A 81 -12.93 -0.43 1.19
CA PHE A 81 -13.44 -1.55 0.40
C PHE A 81 -14.72 -1.21 -0.34
N LYS A 82 -15.60 -0.42 0.26
CA LYS A 82 -16.84 0.02 -0.40
C LYS A 82 -16.52 0.85 -1.65
N THR A 83 -15.49 1.67 -1.58
CA THR A 83 -15.13 2.57 -2.67
C THR A 83 -14.26 1.89 -3.73
N TYR A 84 -13.28 1.10 -3.31
CA TYR A 84 -12.23 0.61 -4.19
C TYR A 84 -12.20 -0.91 -4.36
N GLY A 85 -13.01 -1.66 -3.63
CA GLY A 85 -12.97 -3.12 -3.67
C GLY A 85 -13.17 -3.71 -5.06
N SER A 86 -13.98 -3.07 -5.91
CA SER A 86 -14.22 -3.53 -7.26
C SER A 86 -13.01 -3.39 -8.19
N LEU A 87 -12.00 -2.63 -7.79
CA LEU A 87 -10.78 -2.44 -8.57
C LEU A 87 -9.75 -3.54 -8.34
N LEU A 88 -9.92 -4.35 -7.29
CA LEU A 88 -8.97 -5.40 -6.96
C LEU A 88 -8.93 -6.44 -8.07
N LYS A 89 -7.72 -6.81 -8.50
CA LYS A 89 -7.60 -7.81 -9.54
C LYS A 89 -7.90 -9.21 -8.98
N PRO A 90 -8.34 -10.15 -9.83
CA PRO A 90 -8.58 -11.53 -9.39
C PRO A 90 -7.34 -12.13 -8.73
N GLY A 91 -7.54 -12.78 -7.59
CA GLY A 91 -6.44 -13.41 -6.86
C GLY A 91 -5.66 -12.48 -5.94
N CYS A 92 -6.03 -11.20 -5.83
CA CYS A 92 -5.41 -10.29 -4.90
C CYS A 92 -5.62 -10.78 -3.45
N ILE A 93 -4.56 -10.78 -2.66
CA ILE A 93 -4.57 -11.22 -1.26
C ILE A 93 -4.43 -10.00 -0.34
N PHE A 94 -5.24 -9.94 0.70
CA PHE A 94 -5.19 -8.82 1.66
C PHE A 94 -5.48 -9.29 3.09
#